data_6c69501faa5ef381e0b88051f7fb826a
#
_entry.id   6c69501faa5ef381e0b88051f7fb826a
#
_cell.length_a   1.000
_cell.length_b   1.000
_cell.length_c   1.000
_cell.angle_alpha   90.00
_cell.angle_beta   90.00
_cell.angle_gamma   90.00
#
_symmetry.space_group_name_H-M   'P 1'
#
loop_
_entity.id
_entity.type
_entity.pdbx_description
1 polymer ?
#
loop_
_entity_poly.entity_id
_entity_poly.type
_entity_poly.pdbx_seq_one_letter_code
_entity_poly.pdbx_strand_id
1 'polypeptide(L)'
;MRNLGAAILLGLALQSAQAQQAELAPMPRPDTLRGLYVNRWAVLGQRMWELIDVARKTEVNALVLDVKDDRGYVLYGSSVRLAHAIGADTTNPVSASRMRAILDTMRANGVFPIARIVVAKDPLLAKAKTEWAVQRRKDGKPWLDSQGNPWLDPHHREVWEYAGDLAAEAVKLGFSEVQFDYVRFPDEPRLIRESRFPMAKGRSRAQVIREQLGYLHERTGQLGVPMAIDVFGLTTSDTTDMGIGQKWELFAEQADVVLPMTYPSHYSEGMYDIEHPNAHPYEVIDHALKDAASRSAKVSRPPKVVPWYQDFTMGPPKYGVKELRAQMQAGYDNGVYSWILWNSGSKYTVDALHSP
;
A
#
# COMPACT_ATOMS: atom_id res chain seq x y z
N MET A 1 -2.15 -69.11 22.58
CA MET A 1 -1.10 -68.13 22.41
C MET A 1 -1.12 -67.72 20.95
N ARG A 2 -1.91 -66.66 20.61
CA ARG A 2 -1.99 -66.08 19.26
C ARG A 2 -2.49 -64.67 19.37
N ASN A 3 -1.76 -63.76 18.70
CA ASN A 3 -2.15 -62.43 18.28
C ASN A 3 -2.20 -61.27 19.33
N LEU A 4 -1.04 -60.75 19.63
CA LEU A 4 -0.86 -59.43 20.25
C LEU A 4 0.30 -58.67 19.57
N GLY A 5 0.28 -58.58 18.23
CA GLY A 5 1.39 -57.97 17.49
C GLY A 5 1.00 -57.03 16.36
N ALA A 6 -0.29 -56.78 16.11
CA ALA A 6 -0.73 -56.08 14.92
C ALA A 6 -1.40 -54.71 15.17
N ALA A 7 -1.57 -54.28 16.42
CA ALA A 7 -2.31 -53.04 16.75
C ALA A 7 -1.43 -51.83 17.04
N ILE A 8 -0.11 -51.95 17.12
CA ILE A 8 0.81 -50.86 17.49
C ILE A 8 1.42 -50.15 16.27
N LEU A 9 1.37 -50.75 15.09
CA LEU A 9 1.97 -50.16 13.87
C LEU A 9 1.04 -49.23 13.04
N LEU A 10 -0.27 -49.19 13.34
CA LEU A 10 -1.20 -48.27 12.65
C LEU A 10 -1.39 -46.91 13.36
N GLY A 11 -0.91 -46.77 14.59
CA GLY A 11 -1.03 -45.52 15.36
C GLY A 11 0.04 -44.48 15.08
N LEU A 12 1.15 -44.85 14.46
CA LEU A 12 2.30 -43.96 14.18
C LEU A 12 2.32 -43.36 12.76
N ALA A 13 1.49 -43.86 11.86
CA ALA A 13 1.45 -43.39 10.46
C ALA A 13 0.45 -42.25 10.19
N LEU A 14 -0.39 -41.88 11.16
CA LEU A 14 -1.39 -40.81 11.03
C LEU A 14 -1.00 -39.50 11.71
N GLN A 15 0.14 -39.44 12.39
CA GLN A 15 0.65 -38.20 13.02
C GLN A 15 1.63 -37.40 12.15
N SER A 16 1.95 -37.84 10.94
CA SER A 16 2.95 -37.16 10.07
C SER A 16 2.37 -36.31 8.93
N ALA A 17 1.06 -36.06 8.86
CA ALA A 17 0.43 -35.35 7.75
C ALA A 17 -0.15 -33.98 8.12
N GLN A 18 0.00 -33.53 9.35
CA GLN A 18 -0.31 -32.15 9.77
C GLN A 18 0.94 -31.50 10.38
N ALA A 19 1.96 -31.30 9.55
CA ALA A 19 2.87 -30.20 9.82
C ALA A 19 2.04 -28.93 9.65
N GLN A 20 1.36 -28.51 10.71
CA GLN A 20 0.73 -27.23 10.85
C GLN A 20 1.81 -26.21 10.49
N GLN A 21 1.66 -25.56 9.33
CA GLN A 21 2.60 -24.52 8.91
C GLN A 21 2.66 -23.51 10.05
N ALA A 22 3.76 -23.51 10.81
CA ALA A 22 3.96 -22.55 11.88
C ALA A 22 3.79 -21.15 11.26
N GLU A 23 2.84 -20.40 11.76
CA GLU A 23 2.65 -18.99 11.36
C GLU A 23 3.98 -18.28 11.62
N LEU A 24 4.50 -17.60 10.58
CA LEU A 24 5.72 -16.84 10.72
C LEU A 24 5.42 -15.60 11.55
N ALA A 25 6.01 -15.49 12.73
CA ALA A 25 5.93 -14.25 13.49
C ALA A 25 6.38 -13.06 12.63
N PRO A 26 5.69 -11.91 12.67
CA PRO A 26 6.12 -10.72 11.94
C PRO A 26 7.58 -10.35 12.24
N MET A 27 8.32 -9.88 11.24
CA MET A 27 9.65 -9.33 11.45
C MET A 27 9.54 -8.00 12.22
N PRO A 28 10.49 -7.66 13.09
CA PRO A 28 10.56 -6.31 13.66
C PRO A 28 10.75 -5.29 12.53
N ARG A 29 9.99 -4.19 12.61
CA ARG A 29 10.11 -3.10 11.64
C ARG A 29 11.48 -2.43 11.78
N PRO A 30 12.25 -2.24 10.70
CA PRO A 30 13.49 -1.50 10.76
C PRO A 30 13.28 -0.06 11.27
N ASP A 31 14.19 0.46 12.09
CA ASP A 31 14.15 1.85 12.56
C ASP A 31 14.23 2.82 11.37
N THR A 32 15.12 2.53 10.43
CA THR A 32 15.25 3.19 9.13
C THR A 32 14.79 2.23 8.05
N LEU A 33 13.65 2.51 7.41
CA LEU A 33 13.09 1.68 6.36
C LEU A 33 13.39 2.30 5.00
N ARG A 34 14.01 1.54 4.12
CA ARG A 34 14.34 1.92 2.74
C ARG A 34 13.78 0.88 1.79
N GLY A 35 12.71 1.24 1.09
CA GLY A 35 11.88 0.29 0.37
C GLY A 35 11.85 0.47 -1.14
N LEU A 36 11.51 -0.61 -1.84
CA LEU A 36 11.18 -0.58 -3.26
C LEU A 36 9.77 -1.16 -3.47
N TYR A 37 8.99 -0.51 -4.32
CA TYR A 37 7.70 -1.06 -4.76
C TYR A 37 7.89 -2.20 -5.76
N VAL A 38 7.09 -3.24 -5.62
CA VAL A 38 7.12 -4.43 -6.47
C VAL A 38 5.72 -4.70 -7.00
N ASN A 39 5.50 -4.42 -8.27
CA ASN A 39 4.22 -4.68 -8.89
C ASN A 39 3.98 -6.20 -9.07
N ARG A 40 2.72 -6.57 -9.26
CA ARG A 40 2.28 -7.95 -9.45
C ARG A 40 3.12 -8.73 -10.49
N TRP A 41 3.44 -8.11 -11.64
CA TRP A 41 4.17 -8.78 -12.71
C TRP A 41 5.62 -9.05 -12.36
N ALA A 42 6.23 -8.15 -11.60
CA ALA A 42 7.58 -8.35 -11.07
C ALA A 42 7.61 -9.55 -10.08
N VAL A 43 6.58 -9.67 -9.21
CA VAL A 43 6.45 -10.82 -8.29
C VAL A 43 6.30 -12.15 -9.04
N LEU A 44 5.55 -12.16 -10.14
CA LEU A 44 5.37 -13.36 -10.97
C LEU A 44 6.64 -13.76 -11.74
N GLY A 45 7.50 -12.79 -12.07
CA GLY A 45 8.67 -12.95 -12.93
C GLY A 45 10.00 -13.15 -12.18
N GLN A 46 11.09 -13.10 -12.97
CA GLN A 46 12.48 -13.11 -12.47
C GLN A 46 12.79 -11.82 -11.71
N ARG A 47 12.11 -10.73 -12.03
CA ARG A 47 12.33 -9.41 -11.42
C ARG A 47 12.24 -9.40 -9.89
N MET A 48 11.39 -10.25 -9.32
CA MET A 48 11.30 -10.41 -7.86
C MET A 48 12.63 -10.79 -7.22
N TRP A 49 13.32 -11.75 -7.81
CA TRP A 49 14.61 -12.24 -7.31
C TRP A 49 15.73 -11.22 -7.50
N GLU A 50 15.69 -10.49 -8.62
CA GLU A 50 16.61 -9.37 -8.88
C GLU A 50 16.44 -8.26 -7.84
N LEU A 51 15.21 -7.93 -7.44
CA LEU A 51 14.95 -6.91 -6.43
C LEU A 51 15.38 -7.34 -5.02
N ILE A 52 15.24 -8.63 -4.68
CA ILE A 52 15.82 -9.17 -3.44
C ILE A 52 17.35 -9.07 -3.49
N ASP A 53 17.97 -9.35 -4.64
CA ASP A 53 19.43 -9.21 -4.82
C ASP A 53 19.88 -7.74 -4.74
N VAL A 54 19.11 -6.80 -5.28
CA VAL A 54 19.35 -5.35 -5.09
C VAL A 54 19.30 -5.00 -3.60
N ALA A 55 18.27 -5.43 -2.87
CA ALA A 55 18.16 -5.18 -1.44
C ALA A 55 19.37 -5.75 -0.66
N ARG A 56 19.84 -6.93 -1.04
CA ARG A 56 21.01 -7.55 -0.43
C ARG A 56 22.34 -6.78 -0.67
N LYS A 57 22.44 -6.06 -1.80
CA LYS A 57 23.65 -5.38 -2.26
C LYS A 57 23.67 -3.87 -1.99
N THR A 58 22.57 -3.33 -1.47
CA THR A 58 22.40 -1.89 -1.25
C THR A 58 21.81 -1.60 0.13
N GLU A 59 21.56 -0.33 0.38
CA GLU A 59 20.89 0.16 1.60
C GLU A 59 19.39 -0.18 1.69
N VAL A 60 18.80 -0.80 0.65
CA VAL A 60 17.41 -1.21 0.63
C VAL A 60 17.20 -2.38 1.58
N ASN A 61 16.20 -2.27 2.45
CA ASN A 61 15.88 -3.29 3.45
C ASN A 61 14.38 -3.66 3.51
N ALA A 62 13.57 -3.19 2.56
CA ALA A 62 12.17 -3.50 2.48
C ALA A 62 11.68 -3.63 1.03
N LEU A 63 10.69 -4.49 0.80
CA LEU A 63 9.97 -4.58 -0.47
C LEU A 63 8.47 -4.48 -0.21
N VAL A 64 7.80 -3.61 -0.96
CA VAL A 64 6.34 -3.39 -0.91
C VAL A 64 5.70 -4.14 -2.07
N LEU A 65 4.99 -5.21 -1.79
CA LEU A 65 4.37 -6.07 -2.79
C LEU A 65 2.87 -5.75 -2.93
N ASP A 66 2.39 -5.60 -4.17
CA ASP A 66 0.95 -5.51 -4.45
C ASP A 66 0.24 -6.81 -4.12
N VAL A 67 -0.29 -6.92 -2.91
CA VAL A 67 -1.19 -8.02 -2.52
C VAL A 67 -2.55 -7.88 -3.21
N LYS A 68 -3.05 -6.65 -3.33
CA LYS A 68 -4.22 -6.33 -4.14
C LYS A 68 -3.96 -5.05 -4.95
N ASP A 69 -4.02 -5.16 -6.28
CA ASP A 69 -3.76 -4.06 -7.19
C ASP A 69 -4.99 -3.13 -7.40
N ASP A 70 -4.81 -2.03 -8.14
CA ASP A 70 -5.84 -1.02 -8.44
C ASP A 70 -6.86 -1.46 -9.50
N ARG A 71 -6.77 -2.68 -9.98
CA ARG A 71 -7.77 -3.34 -10.83
C ARG A 71 -8.64 -4.31 -10.03
N GLY A 72 -8.31 -4.53 -8.75
CA GLY A 72 -9.01 -5.41 -7.83
C GLY A 72 -8.49 -6.86 -7.78
N TYR A 73 -7.38 -7.17 -8.47
CA TYR A 73 -6.83 -8.53 -8.46
C TYR A 73 -5.93 -8.78 -7.26
N VAL A 74 -6.15 -9.91 -6.60
CA VAL A 74 -5.30 -10.43 -5.52
C VAL A 74 -4.12 -11.19 -6.11
N LEU A 75 -2.95 -11.04 -5.50
CA LEU A 75 -1.67 -11.56 -6.00
C LEU A 75 -1.61 -13.09 -6.03
N TYR A 76 -2.29 -13.76 -5.11
CA TYR A 76 -2.25 -15.21 -4.88
C TYR A 76 -3.67 -15.79 -4.75
N GLY A 77 -3.80 -17.12 -4.76
CA GLY A 77 -5.07 -17.79 -4.46
C GLY A 77 -5.48 -17.48 -3.02
N SER A 78 -6.61 -16.78 -2.85
CA SER A 78 -7.05 -16.23 -1.58
C SER A 78 -8.02 -17.15 -0.85
N SER A 79 -7.90 -17.23 0.47
CA SER A 79 -8.91 -17.87 1.34
C SER A 79 -10.05 -16.91 1.72
N VAL A 80 -9.92 -15.62 1.40
CA VAL A 80 -10.97 -14.61 1.64
C VAL A 80 -12.13 -14.89 0.70
N ARG A 81 -13.26 -15.29 1.29
CA ARG A 81 -14.44 -15.75 0.54
C ARG A 81 -14.92 -14.75 -0.51
N LEU A 82 -14.89 -13.45 -0.20
CA LEU A 82 -15.31 -12.40 -1.14
C LEU A 82 -14.34 -12.29 -2.32
N ALA A 83 -13.02 -12.37 -2.10
CA ALA A 83 -12.02 -12.36 -3.18
C ALA A 83 -12.27 -13.48 -4.18
N HIS A 84 -12.50 -14.69 -3.67
CA HIS A 84 -12.80 -15.85 -4.50
C HIS A 84 -14.14 -15.70 -5.24
N ALA A 85 -15.18 -15.24 -4.55
CA ALA A 85 -16.54 -15.09 -5.12
C ALA A 85 -16.60 -14.09 -6.28
N ILE A 86 -15.75 -13.05 -6.27
CA ILE A 86 -15.69 -12.05 -7.35
C ILE A 86 -14.60 -12.35 -8.39
N GLY A 87 -13.87 -13.45 -8.23
CA GLY A 87 -12.79 -13.85 -9.13
C GLY A 87 -11.52 -13.00 -9.01
N ALA A 88 -11.32 -12.33 -7.89
CA ALA A 88 -10.15 -11.46 -7.67
C ALA A 88 -8.83 -12.23 -7.67
N ASP A 89 -8.85 -13.50 -7.29
CA ASP A 89 -7.71 -14.41 -7.16
C ASP A 89 -7.51 -15.34 -8.37
N THR A 90 -8.21 -15.11 -9.48
CA THR A 90 -8.18 -16.02 -10.65
C THR A 90 -7.20 -15.62 -11.75
N THR A 91 -6.76 -14.36 -11.79
CA THR A 91 -5.89 -13.86 -12.85
C THR A 91 -4.42 -14.10 -12.51
N ASN A 92 -3.83 -15.17 -13.06
CA ASN A 92 -2.42 -15.55 -12.85
C ASN A 92 -1.98 -15.42 -11.38
N PRO A 93 -2.61 -16.13 -10.45
CA PRO A 93 -2.21 -16.05 -9.04
C PRO A 93 -0.82 -16.66 -8.83
N VAL A 94 -0.03 -16.05 -7.97
CA VAL A 94 1.21 -16.66 -7.47
C VAL A 94 0.85 -17.90 -6.67
N SER A 95 1.51 -19.02 -6.95
CA SER A 95 1.29 -20.26 -6.19
C SER A 95 1.70 -20.08 -4.72
N ALA A 96 1.04 -20.79 -3.81
CA ALA A 96 1.35 -20.74 -2.39
C ALA A 96 2.83 -21.09 -2.10
N SER A 97 3.39 -22.08 -2.81
CA SER A 97 4.80 -22.46 -2.68
C SER A 97 5.75 -21.36 -3.13
N ARG A 98 5.44 -20.68 -4.25
CA ARG A 98 6.24 -19.54 -4.71
C ARG A 98 6.14 -18.35 -3.77
N MET A 99 4.93 -18.01 -3.28
CA MET A 99 4.75 -16.92 -2.32
C MET A 99 5.55 -17.17 -1.04
N ARG A 100 5.50 -18.41 -0.54
CA ARG A 100 6.29 -18.83 0.62
C ARG A 100 7.79 -18.68 0.34
N ALA A 101 8.28 -19.18 -0.78
CA ALA A 101 9.71 -19.08 -1.16
C ALA A 101 10.18 -17.62 -1.24
N ILE A 102 9.34 -16.72 -1.76
CA ILE A 102 9.63 -15.27 -1.82
C ILE A 102 9.77 -14.72 -0.40
N LEU A 103 8.77 -14.93 0.47
CA LEU A 103 8.78 -14.39 1.83
C LEU A 103 9.92 -14.97 2.67
N ASP A 104 10.18 -16.27 2.57
CA ASP A 104 11.28 -16.92 3.27
C ASP A 104 12.64 -16.38 2.81
N THR A 105 12.80 -16.13 1.48
CA THR A 105 14.03 -15.54 0.94
C THR A 105 14.21 -14.11 1.37
N MET A 106 13.14 -13.29 1.38
CA MET A 106 13.18 -11.93 1.91
C MET A 106 13.65 -11.94 3.36
N ARG A 107 13.03 -12.75 4.21
CA ARG A 107 13.36 -12.86 5.63
C ARG A 107 14.81 -13.33 5.85
N ALA A 108 15.26 -14.34 5.12
CA ALA A 108 16.63 -14.86 5.21
C ALA A 108 17.70 -13.82 4.83
N ASN A 109 17.33 -12.81 4.04
CA ASN A 109 18.20 -11.72 3.64
C ASN A 109 17.94 -10.39 4.40
N GLY A 110 17.15 -10.43 5.48
CA GLY A 110 16.83 -9.24 6.28
C GLY A 110 15.94 -8.22 5.55
N VAL A 111 15.25 -8.63 4.48
CA VAL A 111 14.35 -7.76 3.69
C VAL A 111 12.95 -7.80 4.28
N PHE A 112 12.48 -6.64 4.76
CA PHE A 112 11.19 -6.49 5.43
C PHE A 112 10.02 -6.55 4.42
N PRO A 113 9.07 -7.49 4.56
CA PRO A 113 7.98 -7.67 3.61
C PRO A 113 6.76 -6.82 3.98
N ILE A 114 6.34 -5.94 3.07
CA ILE A 114 5.17 -5.06 3.23
C ILE A 114 4.09 -5.47 2.23
N ALA A 115 2.86 -5.68 2.73
CA ALA A 115 1.70 -5.98 1.90
C ALA A 115 0.97 -4.69 1.53
N ARG A 116 0.99 -4.30 0.24
CA ARG A 116 0.18 -3.17 -0.24
C ARG A 116 -1.19 -3.65 -0.71
N ILE A 117 -2.25 -3.02 -0.20
CA ILE A 117 -3.65 -3.35 -0.50
C ILE A 117 -4.37 -2.07 -0.95
N VAL A 118 -4.78 -2.04 -2.20
CA VAL A 118 -5.61 -0.95 -2.75
C VAL A 118 -7.05 -1.09 -2.23
N VAL A 119 -7.64 -0.01 -1.71
CA VAL A 119 -8.96 -0.04 -1.07
C VAL A 119 -10.08 0.40 -2.02
N ALA A 120 -10.26 1.71 -2.23
CA ALA A 120 -11.45 2.23 -2.93
C ALA A 120 -11.41 2.11 -4.45
N LYS A 121 -10.23 2.06 -5.07
CA LYS A 121 -10.08 1.84 -6.52
C LYS A 121 -10.08 0.34 -6.83
N ASP A 122 -11.26 -0.24 -6.87
CA ASP A 122 -11.47 -1.67 -7.15
C ASP A 122 -12.61 -1.87 -8.14
N PRO A 123 -12.33 -1.75 -9.44
CA PRO A 123 -13.35 -1.91 -10.47
C PRO A 123 -13.92 -3.33 -10.54
N LEU A 124 -13.20 -4.34 -10.07
CA LEU A 124 -13.70 -5.72 -10.05
C LEU A 124 -14.80 -5.87 -9.00
N LEU A 125 -14.55 -5.47 -7.75
CA LEU A 125 -15.55 -5.50 -6.70
C LEU A 125 -16.70 -4.53 -6.98
N ALA A 126 -16.43 -3.33 -7.51
CA ALA A 126 -17.44 -2.35 -7.84
C ALA A 126 -18.41 -2.81 -8.96
N LYS A 127 -17.96 -3.68 -9.86
CA LYS A 127 -18.81 -4.34 -10.87
C LYS A 127 -19.61 -5.50 -10.27
N ALA A 128 -19.01 -6.25 -9.35
CA ALA A 128 -19.68 -7.38 -8.68
C ALA A 128 -20.69 -6.92 -7.62
N LYS A 129 -20.45 -5.77 -6.99
CA LYS A 129 -21.25 -5.16 -5.93
C LYS A 129 -21.59 -3.72 -6.30
N THR A 130 -22.47 -3.56 -7.28
CA THR A 130 -22.83 -2.23 -7.81
C THR A 130 -23.48 -1.32 -6.76
N GLU A 131 -24.10 -1.90 -5.73
CA GLU A 131 -24.65 -1.19 -4.59
C GLU A 131 -23.56 -0.57 -3.67
N TRP A 132 -22.31 -1.06 -3.72
CA TRP A 132 -21.17 -0.50 -3.01
C TRP A 132 -20.37 0.50 -3.85
N ALA A 133 -20.71 0.64 -5.12
CA ALA A 133 -20.02 1.57 -6.00
C ALA A 133 -20.48 3.01 -5.79
N VAL A 134 -19.60 3.96 -6.06
CA VAL A 134 -19.96 5.37 -6.27
C VAL A 134 -21.03 5.42 -7.36
N GLN A 135 -22.12 6.16 -7.15
CA GLN A 135 -23.27 6.17 -8.05
C GLN A 135 -23.33 7.45 -8.89
N ARG A 136 -23.81 7.35 -10.11
CA ARG A 136 -24.18 8.50 -10.93
C ARG A 136 -25.47 9.13 -10.41
N ARG A 137 -25.53 10.47 -10.37
CA ARG A 137 -26.76 11.20 -9.96
C ARG A 137 -27.93 10.91 -10.88
N LYS A 138 -27.66 10.78 -12.18
CA LYS A 138 -28.65 10.68 -13.24
C LYS A 138 -29.54 9.44 -13.11
N ASP A 139 -28.97 8.29 -12.83
CA ASP A 139 -29.65 6.99 -12.95
C ASP A 139 -29.30 5.97 -11.86
N GLY A 140 -28.43 6.32 -10.93
CA GLY A 140 -28.00 5.45 -9.84
C GLY A 140 -27.08 4.30 -10.24
N LYS A 141 -26.69 4.20 -11.50
CA LYS A 141 -25.71 3.21 -11.96
C LYS A 141 -24.31 3.56 -11.44
N PRO A 142 -23.35 2.63 -11.45
CA PRO A 142 -21.97 2.94 -11.07
C PRO A 142 -21.41 4.15 -11.84
N TRP A 143 -20.82 5.09 -11.10
CA TRP A 143 -20.05 6.20 -11.65
C TRP A 143 -18.74 5.66 -12.21
N LEU A 144 -18.26 6.23 -13.30
CA LEU A 144 -17.01 5.81 -13.95
C LEU A 144 -16.01 6.96 -13.95
N ASP A 145 -14.75 6.62 -13.71
CA ASP A 145 -13.62 7.54 -13.88
C ASP A 145 -13.31 7.83 -15.36
N SER A 146 -12.32 8.67 -15.62
CA SER A 146 -11.88 9.03 -16.98
C SER A 146 -11.36 7.84 -17.80
N GLN A 147 -10.99 6.74 -17.14
CA GLN A 147 -10.57 5.49 -17.75
C GLN A 147 -11.71 4.49 -17.96
N GLY A 148 -12.94 4.87 -17.57
CA GLY A 148 -14.12 4.01 -17.66
C GLY A 148 -14.24 2.96 -16.56
N ASN A 149 -13.54 3.12 -15.43
CA ASN A 149 -13.58 2.20 -14.32
C ASN A 149 -14.51 2.68 -13.20
N PRO A 150 -15.35 1.81 -12.64
CA PRO A 150 -16.12 2.13 -11.44
C PRO A 150 -15.22 2.12 -10.21
N TRP A 151 -15.57 2.95 -9.22
CA TRP A 151 -14.93 3.01 -7.92
C TRP A 151 -15.90 2.58 -6.82
N LEU A 152 -15.37 2.04 -5.74
CA LEU A 152 -16.12 1.78 -4.52
C LEU A 152 -16.39 3.09 -3.76
N ASP A 153 -17.55 3.17 -3.13
CA ASP A 153 -17.91 4.28 -2.25
C ASP A 153 -17.29 4.05 -0.85
N PRO A 154 -16.34 4.91 -0.42
CA PRO A 154 -15.69 4.75 0.89
C PRO A 154 -16.64 4.81 2.10
N HIS A 155 -17.89 5.22 1.92
CA HIS A 155 -18.89 5.20 2.99
C HIS A 155 -19.34 3.78 3.37
N HIS A 156 -19.16 2.79 2.51
CA HIS A 156 -19.49 1.40 2.76
C HIS A 156 -18.45 0.73 3.64
N ARG A 157 -18.83 0.29 4.83
CA ARG A 157 -17.96 -0.41 5.77
C ARG A 157 -17.42 -1.71 5.19
N GLU A 158 -18.22 -2.40 4.41
CA GLU A 158 -17.90 -3.68 3.78
C GLU A 158 -16.67 -3.60 2.85
N VAL A 159 -16.42 -2.44 2.25
CA VAL A 159 -15.22 -2.18 1.44
C VAL A 159 -13.95 -2.29 2.29
N TRP A 160 -14.01 -1.74 3.50
CA TRP A 160 -12.90 -1.73 4.45
C TRP A 160 -12.76 -3.06 5.19
N GLU A 161 -13.86 -3.75 5.45
CA GLU A 161 -13.86 -5.12 5.96
C GLU A 161 -13.14 -6.06 5.02
N TYR A 162 -13.43 -5.97 3.72
CA TYR A 162 -12.74 -6.75 2.69
C TYR A 162 -11.23 -6.46 2.65
N ALA A 163 -10.82 -5.20 2.73
CA ALA A 163 -9.40 -4.84 2.82
C ALA A 163 -8.75 -5.38 4.10
N GLY A 164 -9.46 -5.32 5.24
CA GLY A 164 -9.01 -5.89 6.51
C GLY A 164 -8.87 -7.42 6.50
N ASP A 165 -9.77 -8.11 5.81
CA ASP A 165 -9.69 -9.57 5.65
C ASP A 165 -8.48 -9.99 4.81
N LEU A 166 -8.20 -9.26 3.71
CA LEU A 166 -6.99 -9.46 2.91
C LEU A 166 -5.71 -9.13 3.70
N ALA A 167 -5.75 -8.11 4.56
CA ALA A 167 -4.65 -7.78 5.45
C ALA A 167 -4.36 -8.93 6.44
N ALA A 168 -5.40 -9.49 7.06
CA ALA A 168 -5.26 -10.62 7.98
C ALA A 168 -4.66 -11.85 7.27
N GLU A 169 -5.10 -12.13 6.04
CA GLU A 169 -4.53 -13.20 5.22
C GLU A 169 -3.06 -12.95 4.87
N ALA A 170 -2.70 -11.71 4.47
CA ALA A 170 -1.33 -11.34 4.15
C ALA A 170 -0.38 -11.50 5.35
N VAL A 171 -0.80 -11.06 6.54
CA VAL A 171 -0.02 -11.23 7.78
C VAL A 171 0.17 -12.72 8.10
N LYS A 172 -0.87 -13.52 7.96
CA LYS A 172 -0.80 -14.98 8.15
C LYS A 172 0.17 -15.66 7.16
N LEU A 173 0.31 -15.12 5.95
CA LEU A 173 1.29 -15.60 4.98
C LEU A 173 2.74 -15.22 5.33
N GLY A 174 2.94 -14.21 6.19
CA GLY A 174 4.25 -13.79 6.68
C GLY A 174 4.65 -12.36 6.32
N PHE A 175 3.75 -11.54 5.80
CA PHE A 175 3.97 -10.09 5.72
C PHE A 175 4.04 -9.46 7.11
N SER A 176 4.83 -8.41 7.25
CA SER A 176 5.18 -7.83 8.55
C SER A 176 4.72 -6.38 8.73
N GLU A 177 4.16 -5.78 7.69
CA GLU A 177 3.46 -4.48 7.69
C GLU A 177 2.36 -4.54 6.64
N VAL A 178 1.24 -3.86 6.90
CA VAL A 178 0.17 -3.68 5.92
C VAL A 178 0.09 -2.20 5.54
N GLN A 179 0.13 -1.95 4.24
CA GLN A 179 0.07 -0.64 3.63
C GLN A 179 -1.21 -0.53 2.80
N PHE A 180 -2.10 0.38 3.19
CA PHE A 180 -3.34 0.63 2.47
C PHE A 180 -3.21 1.82 1.56
N ASP A 181 -3.50 1.61 0.28
CA ASP A 181 -3.54 2.67 -0.74
C ASP A 181 -4.97 2.91 -1.24
N TYR A 182 -5.17 4.04 -1.91
CA TYR A 182 -6.49 4.51 -2.35
C TYR A 182 -7.49 4.59 -1.19
N VAL A 183 -7.01 4.99 -0.01
CA VAL A 183 -7.81 5.31 1.17
C VAL A 183 -8.39 6.71 1.02
N ARG A 184 -9.20 6.88 -0.03
CA ARG A 184 -9.70 8.18 -0.49
C ARG A 184 -10.89 8.06 -1.44
N PHE A 185 -11.56 9.17 -1.67
CA PHE A 185 -12.53 9.31 -2.75
C PHE A 185 -11.83 9.53 -4.10
N PRO A 186 -12.54 9.35 -5.24
CA PRO A 186 -11.99 9.67 -6.55
C PRO A 186 -11.56 11.13 -6.67
N ASP A 187 -10.44 11.37 -7.32
CA ASP A 187 -9.80 12.69 -7.51
C ASP A 187 -10.05 13.28 -8.90
N GLU A 188 -11.26 13.14 -9.42
CA GLU A 188 -11.65 13.65 -10.71
C GLU A 188 -12.66 14.82 -10.58
N PRO A 189 -12.21 16.07 -10.32
CA PRO A 189 -13.07 17.18 -9.93
C PRO A 189 -14.19 17.51 -10.92
N ARG A 190 -13.98 17.21 -12.21
CA ARG A 190 -14.98 17.44 -13.26
C ARG A 190 -16.06 16.35 -13.23
N LEU A 191 -15.66 15.08 -13.23
CA LEU A 191 -16.58 13.93 -13.31
C LEU A 191 -17.28 13.66 -11.98
N ILE A 192 -16.61 13.86 -10.84
CA ILE A 192 -17.16 13.58 -9.51
C ILE A 192 -18.39 14.43 -9.16
N ARG A 193 -18.62 15.57 -9.85
CA ARG A 193 -19.84 16.37 -9.70
C ARG A 193 -21.09 15.65 -10.13
N GLU A 194 -20.98 14.66 -11.02
CA GLU A 194 -22.07 13.83 -11.50
C GLU A 194 -22.35 12.64 -10.59
N SER A 195 -21.54 12.45 -9.56
CA SER A 195 -21.69 11.35 -8.59
C SER A 195 -22.63 11.70 -7.44
N ARG A 196 -23.12 10.66 -6.79
CA ARG A 196 -23.82 10.72 -5.51
C ARG A 196 -23.30 9.62 -4.59
N PHE A 197 -23.39 9.87 -3.31
CA PHE A 197 -22.97 8.99 -2.23
C PHE A 197 -24.12 8.75 -1.27
N PRO A 198 -25.02 7.76 -1.53
CA PRO A 198 -26.22 7.55 -0.73
C PRO A 198 -25.95 7.26 0.74
N MET A 199 -24.78 6.66 1.03
CA MET A 199 -24.37 6.30 2.39
C MET A 199 -23.68 7.42 3.16
N ALA A 200 -23.54 8.63 2.58
CA ALA A 200 -22.88 9.75 3.25
C ALA A 200 -23.58 10.15 4.57
N LYS A 201 -24.91 10.19 4.58
CA LYS A 201 -25.74 10.50 5.77
C LYS A 201 -25.24 11.75 6.52
N GLY A 202 -24.84 12.79 5.79
CA GLY A 202 -24.34 14.04 6.34
C GLY A 202 -22.88 14.05 6.81
N ARG A 203 -22.15 12.93 6.73
CA ARG A 203 -20.72 12.87 7.06
C ARG A 203 -19.88 13.49 5.95
N SER A 204 -18.88 14.28 6.30
CA SER A 204 -17.88 14.75 5.34
C SER A 204 -16.97 13.61 4.89
N ARG A 205 -16.35 13.76 3.70
CA ARG A 205 -15.40 12.77 3.19
C ARG A 205 -14.24 12.52 4.16
N ALA A 206 -13.70 13.60 4.75
CA ALA A 206 -12.61 13.48 5.71
C ALA A 206 -13.01 12.76 7.01
N GLN A 207 -14.24 12.95 7.51
CA GLN A 207 -14.77 12.19 8.63
C GLN A 207 -14.88 10.70 8.31
N VAL A 208 -15.37 10.35 7.13
CA VAL A 208 -15.50 8.96 6.70
C VAL A 208 -14.11 8.30 6.60
N ILE A 209 -13.15 8.94 5.93
CA ILE A 209 -11.79 8.39 5.83
C ILE A 209 -11.18 8.18 7.23
N ARG A 210 -11.32 9.15 8.14
CA ARG A 210 -10.87 8.99 9.52
C ARG A 210 -11.50 7.78 10.21
N GLU A 211 -12.84 7.63 10.14
CA GLU A 211 -13.58 6.52 10.76
C GLU A 211 -13.13 5.16 10.22
N GLN A 212 -12.96 5.08 8.91
CA GLN A 212 -12.60 3.83 8.25
C GLN A 212 -11.13 3.44 8.49
N LEU A 213 -10.24 4.41 8.50
CA LEU A 213 -8.85 4.17 8.88
C LEU A 213 -8.71 3.74 10.33
N GLY A 214 -9.49 4.33 11.26
CA GLY A 214 -9.54 3.88 12.64
C GLY A 214 -9.95 2.41 12.77
N TYR A 215 -10.92 1.96 11.98
CA TYR A 215 -11.28 0.54 11.91
C TYR A 215 -10.14 -0.35 11.39
N LEU A 216 -9.47 0.04 10.30
CA LEU A 216 -8.35 -0.74 9.79
C LEU A 216 -7.17 -0.77 10.78
N HIS A 217 -6.91 0.35 11.46
CA HIS A 217 -5.86 0.42 12.48
C HIS A 217 -6.13 -0.53 13.66
N GLU A 218 -7.37 -0.60 14.13
CA GLU A 218 -7.75 -1.57 15.15
C GLU A 218 -7.53 -3.01 14.68
N ARG A 219 -7.95 -3.31 13.43
CA ARG A 219 -7.79 -4.65 12.83
C ARG A 219 -6.32 -5.05 12.70
N THR A 220 -5.46 -4.17 12.19
CA THR A 220 -4.02 -4.44 12.03
C THR A 220 -3.31 -4.54 13.38
N GLY A 221 -3.72 -3.72 14.35
CA GLY A 221 -3.21 -3.81 15.73
C GLY A 221 -3.48 -5.18 16.35
N GLN A 222 -4.65 -5.77 16.11
CA GLN A 222 -4.98 -7.14 16.56
C GLN A 222 -4.11 -8.21 15.87
N LEU A 223 -3.57 -7.93 14.69
CA LEU A 223 -2.65 -8.81 13.97
C LEU A 223 -1.18 -8.63 14.41
N GLY A 224 -0.90 -7.64 15.27
CA GLY A 224 0.44 -7.37 15.79
C GLY A 224 1.40 -6.78 14.75
N VAL A 225 0.90 -6.11 13.71
CA VAL A 225 1.70 -5.46 12.67
C VAL A 225 1.35 -3.98 12.53
N PRO A 226 2.32 -3.13 12.13
CA PRO A 226 2.05 -1.73 11.85
C PRO A 226 1.09 -1.55 10.68
N MET A 227 0.27 -0.49 10.76
CA MET A 227 -0.55 0.00 9.66
C MET A 227 0.08 1.22 9.01
N ALA A 228 0.34 1.12 7.72
CA ALA A 228 0.78 2.21 6.87
C ALA A 228 -0.33 2.65 5.91
N ILE A 229 -0.35 3.93 5.53
CA ILE A 229 -1.30 4.48 4.55
C ILE A 229 -0.60 5.33 3.51
N ASP A 230 -0.98 5.16 2.24
CA ASP A 230 -0.55 6.00 1.13
C ASP A 230 -1.49 7.21 1.00
N VAL A 231 -0.91 8.39 0.91
CA VAL A 231 -1.66 9.63 0.76
C VAL A 231 -1.05 10.50 -0.35
N PHE A 232 -1.84 11.37 -0.93
CA PHE A 232 -1.30 12.33 -1.91
C PHE A 232 -0.20 13.19 -1.28
N GLY A 233 0.88 13.45 -2.03
CA GLY A 233 1.97 14.31 -1.56
C GLY A 233 1.50 15.70 -1.15
N LEU A 234 0.55 16.27 -1.89
CA LEU A 234 -0.05 17.58 -1.57
C LEU A 234 -0.78 17.62 -0.23
N THR A 235 -1.19 16.50 0.34
CA THR A 235 -1.82 16.46 1.67
C THR A 235 -0.92 16.99 2.78
N THR A 236 0.40 17.01 2.56
CA THR A 236 1.35 17.57 3.51
C THR A 236 1.16 19.07 3.68
N SER A 237 0.77 19.79 2.61
CA SER A 237 0.68 21.26 2.56
C SER A 237 -0.75 21.79 2.45
N ASP A 238 -1.65 21.07 1.74
CA ASP A 238 -3.05 21.46 1.59
C ASP A 238 -3.80 21.29 2.93
N THR A 239 -4.44 22.37 3.39
CA THR A 239 -5.18 22.38 4.67
C THR A 239 -6.62 21.89 4.54
N THR A 240 -7.09 21.65 3.32
CA THR A 240 -8.40 21.06 3.03
C THR A 240 -8.33 19.54 3.04
N ASP A 241 -9.39 18.87 2.65
CA ASP A 241 -9.39 17.41 2.37
C ASP A 241 -9.17 17.11 0.88
N MET A 242 -8.78 18.12 0.09
CA MET A 242 -8.58 18.07 -1.37
C MET A 242 -9.79 17.53 -2.14
N GLY A 243 -10.98 17.51 -1.52
CA GLY A 243 -12.18 16.87 -2.09
C GLY A 243 -12.11 15.36 -2.18
N ILE A 244 -11.08 14.73 -1.65
CA ILE A 244 -10.87 13.27 -1.65
C ILE A 244 -10.93 12.63 -0.27
N GLY A 245 -11.15 13.44 0.77
CA GLY A 245 -11.24 12.99 2.16
C GLY A 245 -9.90 12.88 2.88
N GLN A 246 -8.78 13.22 2.24
CA GLN A 246 -7.46 13.17 2.85
C GLN A 246 -7.10 14.50 3.51
N LYS A 247 -7.51 14.69 4.75
CA LYS A 247 -7.12 15.84 5.60
C LYS A 247 -6.11 15.38 6.65
N TRP A 248 -4.88 15.93 6.61
CA TRP A 248 -3.73 15.46 7.39
C TRP A 248 -4.07 15.23 8.87
N GLU A 249 -4.63 16.22 9.55
CA GLU A 249 -4.90 16.19 10.98
C GLU A 249 -5.93 15.10 11.37
N LEU A 250 -6.76 14.64 10.43
CA LEU A 250 -7.79 13.64 10.68
C LEU A 250 -7.32 12.21 10.42
N PHE A 251 -6.52 12.00 9.36
CA PHE A 251 -6.06 10.65 9.04
C PHE A 251 -4.76 10.28 9.78
N ALA A 252 -3.89 11.25 10.07
CA ALA A 252 -2.57 11.01 10.64
C ALA A 252 -2.64 10.27 12.00
N GLU A 253 -3.63 10.57 12.82
CA GLU A 253 -3.84 9.90 14.10
C GLU A 253 -4.31 8.44 13.97
N GLN A 254 -4.73 8.04 12.79
CA GLN A 254 -5.32 6.72 12.52
C GLN A 254 -4.34 5.73 11.91
N ALA A 255 -3.05 6.08 11.77
CA ALA A 255 -2.04 5.22 11.19
C ALA A 255 -0.74 5.24 12.00
N ASP A 256 0.04 4.17 11.95
CA ASP A 256 1.38 4.12 12.54
C ASP A 256 2.40 4.79 11.62
N VAL A 257 2.18 4.66 10.30
CA VAL A 257 3.03 5.20 9.25
C VAL A 257 2.18 5.90 8.20
N VAL A 258 2.55 7.11 7.82
CA VAL A 258 1.95 7.84 6.69
C VAL A 258 2.98 7.99 5.59
N LEU A 259 2.59 7.60 4.37
CA LEU A 259 3.47 7.60 3.20
C LEU A 259 2.96 8.62 2.17
N PRO A 260 3.37 9.89 2.25
CA PRO A 260 3.01 10.88 1.25
C PRO A 260 3.74 10.57 -0.08
N MET A 261 2.98 10.54 -1.17
CA MET A 261 3.48 10.34 -2.53
C MET A 261 4.06 11.66 -3.07
N THR A 262 5.25 12.01 -2.61
CA THR A 262 5.92 13.29 -2.91
C THR A 262 6.65 13.24 -4.25
N TYR A 263 5.92 12.94 -5.32
CA TYR A 263 6.51 12.90 -6.66
C TYR A 263 6.59 14.30 -7.27
N PRO A 264 7.78 14.86 -7.52
CA PRO A 264 7.92 16.24 -8.02
C PRO A 264 7.14 16.52 -9.31
N SER A 265 6.99 15.51 -10.19
CA SER A 265 6.19 15.64 -11.40
C SER A 265 4.68 15.79 -11.20
N HIS A 266 4.18 15.57 -9.97
CA HIS A 266 2.75 15.66 -9.62
C HIS A 266 2.40 16.99 -8.92
N TYR A 267 3.37 17.87 -8.72
CA TYR A 267 3.15 19.21 -8.20
C TYR A 267 2.95 20.18 -9.37
N SER A 268 1.95 21.05 -9.21
CA SER A 268 1.62 22.05 -10.24
C SER A 268 2.71 23.14 -10.33
N GLU A 269 2.89 23.70 -11.52
CA GLU A 269 3.72 24.90 -11.71
C GLU A 269 3.35 26.00 -10.74
N GLY A 270 4.33 26.67 -10.16
CA GLY A 270 4.18 27.70 -9.14
C GLY A 270 3.95 27.18 -7.72
N MET A 271 3.81 25.88 -7.51
CA MET A 271 3.72 25.32 -6.15
C MET A 271 5.03 25.55 -5.40
N TYR A 272 4.96 26.03 -4.17
CA TYR A 272 6.11 26.43 -3.34
C TYR A 272 6.96 27.55 -3.97
N ASP A 273 6.37 28.39 -4.82
CA ASP A 273 7.06 29.40 -5.62
C ASP A 273 8.10 28.81 -6.60
N ILE A 274 7.95 27.53 -6.96
CA ILE A 274 8.80 26.83 -7.91
C ILE A 274 8.12 26.77 -9.28
N GLU A 275 8.71 27.44 -10.28
CA GLU A 275 8.13 27.49 -11.64
C GLU A 275 7.98 26.09 -12.25
N HIS A 276 9.00 25.23 -12.11
CA HIS A 276 9.01 23.88 -12.65
C HIS A 276 9.33 22.84 -11.56
N PRO A 277 8.36 22.42 -10.72
CA PRO A 277 8.60 21.51 -9.60
C PRO A 277 9.33 20.20 -9.99
N ASN A 278 9.00 19.62 -11.15
CA ASN A 278 9.66 18.41 -11.63
C ASN A 278 11.17 18.57 -11.86
N ALA A 279 11.66 19.78 -12.12
CA ALA A 279 13.08 20.08 -12.28
C ALA A 279 13.80 20.38 -10.95
N HIS A 280 13.05 20.52 -9.87
CA HIS A 280 13.52 20.93 -8.54
C HIS A 280 13.16 19.90 -7.46
N PRO A 281 13.57 18.62 -7.61
CA PRO A 281 13.14 17.53 -6.71
C PRO A 281 13.56 17.75 -5.25
N TYR A 282 14.72 18.35 -4.99
CA TYR A 282 15.15 18.66 -3.62
C TYR A 282 14.17 19.63 -2.93
N GLU A 283 13.90 20.76 -3.58
CA GLU A 283 13.09 21.84 -3.02
C GLU A 283 11.66 21.37 -2.77
N VAL A 284 11.09 20.61 -3.70
CA VAL A 284 9.73 20.04 -3.54
C VAL A 284 9.64 19.11 -2.33
N ILE A 285 10.61 18.20 -2.17
CA ILE A 285 10.61 17.26 -1.05
C ILE A 285 10.88 18.00 0.27
N ASP A 286 11.80 18.96 0.29
CA ASP A 286 12.12 19.77 1.46
C ASP A 286 10.89 20.51 1.99
N HIS A 287 10.14 21.20 1.12
CA HIS A 287 8.89 21.86 1.49
C HIS A 287 7.84 20.87 2.00
N ALA A 288 7.59 19.77 1.26
CA ALA A 288 6.58 18.79 1.63
C ALA A 288 6.86 18.16 3.01
N LEU A 289 8.13 17.86 3.33
CA LEU A 289 8.50 17.24 4.60
C LEU A 289 8.46 18.23 5.77
N LYS A 290 8.85 19.49 5.56
CA LYS A 290 8.68 20.57 6.57
C LYS A 290 7.22 20.76 6.94
N ASP A 291 6.34 20.81 5.94
CA ASP A 291 4.91 20.93 6.15
C ASP A 291 4.33 19.71 6.87
N ALA A 292 4.73 18.49 6.45
CA ALA A 292 4.33 17.25 7.11
C ALA A 292 4.73 17.22 8.59
N ALA A 293 5.96 17.63 8.91
CA ALA A 293 6.46 17.72 10.28
C ALA A 293 5.66 18.75 11.11
N SER A 294 5.46 19.95 10.56
CA SER A 294 4.69 21.03 11.22
C SER A 294 3.26 20.61 11.50
N ARG A 295 2.62 19.88 10.59
CA ARG A 295 1.23 19.42 10.75
C ARG A 295 1.14 18.22 11.67
N SER A 296 2.10 17.30 11.60
CA SER A 296 2.17 16.14 12.51
C SER A 296 2.38 16.56 13.97
N ALA A 297 3.10 17.66 14.21
CA ALA A 297 3.28 18.19 15.57
C ALA A 297 1.96 18.68 16.22
N LYS A 298 0.89 18.84 15.45
CA LYS A 298 -0.43 19.30 15.93
C LYS A 298 -1.40 18.16 16.26
N VAL A 299 -1.03 16.91 15.97
CA VAL A 299 -1.87 15.75 16.25
C VAL A 299 -1.41 15.03 17.53
N SER A 300 -2.34 14.45 18.26
CA SER A 300 -2.08 13.84 19.57
C SER A 300 -1.21 12.57 19.45
N ARG A 301 -1.32 11.87 18.34
CA ARG A 301 -0.53 10.67 18.02
C ARG A 301 0.11 10.85 16.64
N PRO A 302 1.28 11.51 16.55
CA PRO A 302 1.95 11.73 15.28
C PRO A 302 2.44 10.39 14.69
N PRO A 303 2.17 10.13 13.39
CA PRO A 303 2.67 8.94 12.70
C PRO A 303 4.16 9.10 12.37
N LYS A 304 4.82 7.99 12.05
CA LYS A 304 6.08 8.05 11.30
C LYS A 304 5.78 8.50 9.86
N VAL A 305 6.51 9.48 9.36
CA VAL A 305 6.39 9.92 7.96
C VAL A 305 7.47 9.22 7.14
N VAL A 306 7.06 8.50 6.11
CA VAL A 306 7.95 7.78 5.20
C VAL A 306 7.56 8.16 3.76
N PRO A 307 8.25 9.10 3.11
CA PRO A 307 7.84 9.57 1.78
C PRO A 307 8.06 8.48 0.72
N TRP A 308 7.18 8.48 -0.27
CA TRP A 308 7.44 7.88 -1.56
C TRP A 308 8.23 8.85 -2.43
N TYR A 309 9.34 8.40 -2.98
CA TYR A 309 10.12 9.16 -3.94
C TYR A 309 9.96 8.66 -5.36
N GLN A 310 10.07 9.59 -6.30
CA GLN A 310 9.92 9.35 -7.73
C GLN A 310 11.19 8.74 -8.31
N ASP A 311 11.12 7.49 -8.80
CA ASP A 311 12.17 6.87 -9.61
C ASP A 311 11.61 6.52 -11.01
N PHE A 312 11.02 7.50 -11.66
CA PHE A 312 10.49 7.41 -13.03
C PHE A 312 10.56 8.78 -13.70
N THR A 313 10.56 8.81 -15.03
CA THR A 313 10.52 10.05 -15.80
C THR A 313 9.10 10.36 -16.26
N MET A 314 8.59 11.55 -15.93
CA MET A 314 7.34 12.10 -16.41
C MET A 314 7.57 13.56 -16.80
N GLY A 315 7.78 13.81 -18.08
CA GLY A 315 8.24 15.12 -18.56
C GLY A 315 9.73 15.39 -18.22
N PRO A 316 10.27 16.54 -18.65
CA PRO A 316 11.64 16.94 -18.35
C PRO A 316 11.79 17.36 -16.88
N PRO A 317 12.98 17.16 -16.28
CA PRO A 317 14.15 16.45 -16.80
C PRO A 317 13.96 14.92 -16.79
N LYS A 318 14.86 14.21 -17.49
CA LYS A 318 14.96 12.75 -17.32
C LYS A 318 15.49 12.46 -15.91
N TYR A 319 14.74 11.67 -15.15
CA TYR A 319 15.14 11.26 -13.81
C TYR A 319 16.22 10.17 -13.88
N GLY A 320 17.20 10.32 -13.02
CA GLY A 320 18.33 9.42 -12.84
C GLY A 320 18.95 9.58 -11.46
N VAL A 321 20.22 9.25 -11.34
CA VAL A 321 20.96 9.27 -10.05
C VAL A 321 20.88 10.63 -9.36
N LYS A 322 21.06 11.72 -10.11
CA LYS A 322 21.07 13.08 -9.57
C LYS A 322 19.73 13.45 -8.92
N GLU A 323 18.64 13.25 -9.65
CA GLU A 323 17.27 13.62 -9.22
C GLU A 323 16.81 12.75 -8.07
N LEU A 324 17.19 11.46 -8.08
CA LEU A 324 16.85 10.54 -7.00
C LEU A 324 17.62 10.88 -5.72
N ARG A 325 18.93 11.15 -5.84
CA ARG A 325 19.77 11.58 -4.71
C ARG A 325 19.29 12.92 -4.10
N ALA A 326 18.83 13.85 -4.94
CA ALA A 326 18.29 15.11 -4.48
C ALA A 326 17.07 14.93 -3.58
N GLN A 327 16.15 14.02 -3.94
CA GLN A 327 14.98 13.67 -3.12
C GLN A 327 15.40 13.06 -1.77
N MET A 328 16.35 12.10 -1.79
CA MET A 328 16.86 11.46 -0.58
C MET A 328 17.56 12.47 0.34
N GLN A 329 18.39 13.36 -0.24
CA GLN A 329 19.11 14.38 0.54
C GLN A 329 18.15 15.35 1.23
N ALA A 330 17.08 15.80 0.53
CA ALA A 330 16.06 16.64 1.16
C ALA A 330 15.38 15.92 2.34
N GLY A 331 15.15 14.60 2.23
CA GLY A 331 14.68 13.78 3.35
C GLY A 331 15.64 13.80 4.52
N TYR A 332 16.92 13.55 4.28
CA TYR A 332 17.96 13.49 5.31
C TYR A 332 18.13 14.85 6.02
N ASP A 333 18.10 15.95 5.28
CA ASP A 333 18.19 17.30 5.82
C ASP A 333 16.99 17.69 6.71
N ASN A 334 15.85 17.00 6.51
CA ASN A 334 14.66 17.09 7.37
C ASN A 334 14.58 16.01 8.46
N GLY A 335 15.66 15.22 8.67
CA GLY A 335 15.68 14.14 9.66
C GLY A 335 14.87 12.90 9.28
N VAL A 336 14.44 12.79 8.02
CA VAL A 336 13.67 11.66 7.49
C VAL A 336 14.59 10.74 6.71
N TYR A 337 15.03 9.65 7.34
CA TYR A 337 15.98 8.69 6.78
C TYR A 337 15.29 7.47 6.14
N SER A 338 14.00 7.31 6.37
CA SER A 338 13.16 6.25 5.78
C SER A 338 12.48 6.77 4.52
N TRP A 339 12.42 5.93 3.48
CA TRP A 339 11.79 6.26 2.21
C TRP A 339 11.41 4.99 1.45
N ILE A 340 10.51 5.12 0.49
CA ILE A 340 10.20 4.07 -0.48
C ILE A 340 10.28 4.66 -1.89
N LEU A 341 10.90 3.93 -2.82
CA LEU A 341 10.94 4.33 -4.23
C LEU A 341 9.76 3.78 -4.99
N TRP A 342 9.15 4.65 -5.79
CA TRP A 342 8.08 4.29 -6.69
C TRP A 342 8.56 4.26 -8.13
N ASN A 343 8.34 3.12 -8.78
CA ASN A 343 8.38 2.96 -10.23
C ASN A 343 7.33 1.93 -10.62
N SER A 344 6.36 2.32 -11.46
CA SER A 344 5.23 1.45 -11.86
C SER A 344 5.67 0.15 -12.56
N GLY A 345 6.85 0.17 -13.22
CA GLY A 345 7.47 -1.00 -13.83
C GLY A 345 8.39 -1.78 -12.90
N SER A 346 8.55 -1.37 -11.63
CA SER A 346 9.51 -1.92 -10.66
C SER A 346 10.94 -1.95 -11.18
N LYS A 347 11.34 -0.90 -11.93
CA LYS A 347 12.69 -0.70 -12.50
C LYS A 347 13.33 0.48 -11.81
N TYR A 348 14.47 0.27 -11.16
CA TYR A 348 15.08 1.25 -10.27
C TYR A 348 16.45 1.71 -10.73
N THR A 349 16.79 2.93 -10.39
CA THR A 349 18.10 3.55 -10.60
C THR A 349 19.07 3.07 -9.52
N VAL A 350 19.54 1.82 -9.65
CA VAL A 350 20.34 1.13 -8.63
C VAL A 350 21.64 1.88 -8.29
N ASP A 351 22.24 2.57 -9.27
CA ASP A 351 23.46 3.38 -9.06
C ASP A 351 23.23 4.58 -8.12
N ALA A 352 21.98 4.91 -7.84
CA ALA A 352 21.62 5.91 -6.83
C ALA A 352 21.58 5.33 -5.40
N LEU A 353 21.58 4.03 -5.23
CA LEU A 353 21.54 3.38 -3.92
C LEU A 353 22.97 3.18 -3.39
N HIS A 354 23.16 3.42 -2.09
CA HIS A 354 24.45 3.18 -1.45
C HIS A 354 24.64 1.68 -1.20
N SER A 355 25.90 1.27 -1.09
CA SER A 355 26.22 0.00 -0.45
C SER A 355 25.76 0.01 1.01
N PRO A 356 25.40 -1.14 1.57
CA PRO A 356 24.95 -1.26 2.95
C PRO A 356 25.99 -0.77 3.94
#